data_8622e76f9fc820696b101ce4e3d2eb30
#
_entry.id   8622e76f9fc820696b101ce4e3d2eb30
#
_cell.length_a   1.000
_cell.length_b   1.000
_cell.length_c   1.000
_cell.angle_alpha   90.00
_cell.angle_beta   90.00
_cell.angle_gamma   90.00
#
_symmetry.space_group_name_H-M   'P 1'
#
loop_
_entity.id
_entity.type
_entity.pdbx_description
1 polymer ?
#
loop_
_entity_poly.entity_id
_entity_poly.type
_entity_poly.pdbx_seq_one_letter_code
_entity_poly.pdbx_strand_id
1 'polypeptide(L)'
;MSASGEVIVAILSDIHYAGPAERARGEEYEFCTIANPLFRAVARAYRHLIWMRHPLDQGRQLDRFLAEAGPLDYLVANGDYSCDSGFVGVSDPAAFQSTQECLAKLRAKFGDRAWFTFGDHELGKPTLFGDTGQMRLASWHRATEQLDLRGFWQLKIGRFSLFGVASPLIALPANQTDTLPEEWPEWQRLRETHLAEIRFAFEALQPDQRVLLFCHDPTALPFLWREESVRRRLPQIEQTVIGHLHTRLVLWKSRVLSGIPPVRFLGRSVGRFTSALHEAHHWWPFHVRLCPALSGTQLLNDGGYYTVRIDPAANQPAKFTFHPLPR
;
A
#
# COMPACT_ATOMS: atom_id res chain seq x y z
N MET A 1 -5.72 -12.44 24.94
CA MET A 1 -5.73 -13.70 24.16
C MET A 1 -7.17 -14.20 24.14
N SER A 2 -7.69 -14.47 22.95
CA SER A 2 -9.03 -15.03 22.75
C SER A 2 -9.13 -16.39 23.44
N ALA A 3 -10.32 -16.75 23.93
CA ALA A 3 -10.60 -18.06 24.57
C ALA A 3 -10.34 -19.27 23.63
N SER A 4 -10.15 -19.04 22.33
CA SER A 4 -9.87 -20.05 21.31
C SER A 4 -8.37 -20.27 21.02
N GLY A 5 -7.46 -19.51 21.65
CA GLY A 5 -6.03 -19.53 21.29
C GLY A 5 -5.70 -18.90 19.93
N GLU A 6 -6.70 -18.44 19.18
CA GLU A 6 -6.52 -17.72 17.91
C GLU A 6 -6.00 -16.31 18.14
N VAL A 7 -5.19 -15.82 17.20
CA VAL A 7 -4.70 -14.44 17.16
C VAL A 7 -5.51 -13.65 16.15
N ILE A 8 -5.95 -12.46 16.52
CA ILE A 8 -6.76 -11.57 15.69
C ILE A 8 -5.92 -10.38 15.24
N VAL A 9 -5.71 -10.26 13.93
CA VAL A 9 -4.97 -9.17 13.29
C VAL A 9 -5.95 -8.28 12.52
N ALA A 10 -5.99 -6.97 12.81
CA ALA A 10 -6.66 -6.02 11.94
C ALA A 10 -5.75 -5.63 10.77
N ILE A 11 -6.34 -5.38 9.60
CA ILE A 11 -5.62 -4.92 8.40
C ILE A 11 -6.33 -3.70 7.86
N LEU A 12 -5.62 -2.58 7.80
CA LEU A 12 -6.02 -1.34 7.15
C LEU A 12 -5.17 -1.10 5.91
N SER A 13 -5.67 -0.36 4.94
CA SER A 13 -4.92 0.13 3.78
C SER A 13 -5.48 1.46 3.31
N ASP A 14 -4.66 2.25 2.65
CA ASP A 14 -5.09 3.47 1.96
C ASP A 14 -5.93 4.37 2.90
N ILE A 15 -5.32 4.78 4.01
CA ILE A 15 -5.99 5.55 5.06
C ILE A 15 -6.22 7.00 4.60
N HIS A 16 -5.28 7.56 3.86
CA HIS A 16 -5.35 8.91 3.27
C HIS A 16 -5.75 9.99 4.29
N TYR A 17 -5.09 9.98 5.43
CA TYR A 17 -5.32 10.95 6.50
C TYR A 17 -4.80 12.33 6.08
N ALA A 18 -5.63 13.36 6.25
CA ALA A 18 -5.23 14.75 6.06
C ALA A 18 -5.09 15.47 7.40
N GLY A 19 -3.87 15.86 7.74
CA GLY A 19 -3.56 16.72 8.88
C GLY A 19 -3.90 18.20 8.61
N PRO A 20 -3.71 19.08 9.62
CA PRO A 20 -4.05 20.50 9.49
C PRO A 20 -3.38 21.20 8.31
N ALA A 21 -2.10 20.88 8.02
CA ALA A 21 -1.37 21.53 6.94
C ALA A 21 -1.89 21.12 5.54
N GLU A 22 -2.25 19.84 5.32
CA GLU A 22 -2.90 19.41 4.07
C GLU A 22 -4.28 20.01 3.91
N ARG A 23 -5.08 20.07 5.00
CA ARG A 23 -6.40 20.73 4.98
C ARG A 23 -6.30 22.21 4.64
N ALA A 24 -5.28 22.91 5.15
CA ALA A 24 -5.05 24.32 4.84
C ALA A 24 -4.72 24.59 3.36
N ARG A 25 -4.14 23.59 2.65
CA ARG A 25 -3.92 23.68 1.19
C ARG A 25 -5.23 23.64 0.38
N GLY A 26 -6.26 22.99 0.93
CA GLY A 26 -7.56 22.82 0.28
C GLY A 26 -7.56 21.70 -0.77
N GLU A 27 -8.76 21.28 -1.15
CA GLU A 27 -9.00 20.15 -2.08
C GLU A 27 -8.49 20.42 -3.51
N GLU A 28 -8.29 21.70 -3.88
CA GLU A 28 -7.82 22.09 -5.20
C GLU A 28 -6.31 21.89 -5.40
N TYR A 29 -5.56 21.75 -4.33
CA TYR A 29 -4.10 21.62 -4.40
C TYR A 29 -3.65 20.42 -5.27
N GLU A 30 -4.36 19.32 -5.23
CA GLU A 30 -4.08 18.13 -6.04
C GLU A 30 -4.12 18.40 -7.55
N PHE A 31 -4.94 19.37 -7.98
CA PHE A 31 -5.07 19.71 -9.40
C PHE A 31 -4.12 20.82 -9.86
N CYS A 32 -3.30 21.40 -8.98
CA CYS A 32 -2.41 22.52 -9.32
C CYS A 32 -1.37 22.15 -10.38
N THR A 33 -1.00 20.87 -10.48
CA THR A 33 -0.02 20.36 -11.45
C THR A 33 -0.61 20.12 -12.85
N ILE A 34 -1.94 20.12 -13.00
CA ILE A 34 -2.61 19.91 -14.28
C ILE A 34 -2.74 21.24 -15.01
N ALA A 35 -1.81 21.49 -15.96
CA ALA A 35 -1.80 22.75 -16.72
C ALA A 35 -3.03 22.92 -17.63
N ASN A 36 -3.48 21.84 -18.29
CA ASN A 36 -4.60 21.90 -19.22
C ASN A 36 -5.96 22.02 -18.46
N PRO A 37 -6.74 23.10 -18.68
CA PRO A 37 -7.98 23.33 -17.94
C PRO A 37 -9.07 22.27 -18.22
N LEU A 38 -9.12 21.70 -19.42
CA LEU A 38 -10.07 20.65 -19.76
C LEU A 38 -9.73 19.35 -19.01
N PHE A 39 -8.45 18.94 -18.99
CA PHE A 39 -8.02 17.79 -18.22
C PHE A 39 -8.21 18.00 -16.72
N ARG A 40 -7.99 19.22 -16.23
CA ARG A 40 -8.28 19.58 -14.83
C ARG A 40 -9.75 19.43 -14.50
N ALA A 41 -10.65 19.88 -15.37
CA ALA A 41 -12.08 19.71 -15.18
C ALA A 41 -12.52 18.23 -15.20
N VAL A 42 -11.96 17.44 -16.10
CA VAL A 42 -12.20 15.98 -16.17
C VAL A 42 -11.69 15.28 -14.90
N ALA A 43 -10.49 15.61 -14.43
CA ALA A 43 -9.91 15.05 -13.21
C ALA A 43 -10.78 15.39 -11.98
N ARG A 44 -11.25 16.63 -11.86
CA ARG A 44 -12.21 17.03 -10.81
C ARG A 44 -13.51 16.25 -10.87
N ALA A 45 -14.11 16.14 -12.06
CA ALA A 45 -15.35 15.38 -12.24
C ALA A 45 -15.15 13.90 -11.85
N TYR A 46 -14.07 13.27 -12.31
CA TYR A 46 -13.71 11.91 -11.94
C TYR A 46 -13.58 11.77 -10.43
N ARG A 47 -12.82 12.67 -9.79
CA ARG A 47 -12.62 12.66 -8.35
C ARG A 47 -13.96 12.77 -7.61
N HIS A 48 -14.77 13.79 -7.89
CA HIS A 48 -16.00 14.03 -7.16
C HIS A 48 -17.10 12.98 -7.38
N LEU A 49 -17.15 12.35 -8.55
CA LEU A 49 -18.23 11.43 -8.90
C LEU A 49 -17.86 9.96 -8.63
N ILE A 50 -16.57 9.62 -8.82
CA ILE A 50 -16.12 8.22 -8.83
C ILE A 50 -15.21 7.92 -7.65
N TRP A 51 -14.20 8.79 -7.43
CA TRP A 51 -13.10 8.47 -6.53
C TRP A 51 -13.38 8.88 -5.09
N MET A 52 -13.39 10.19 -4.80
CA MET A 52 -13.56 10.73 -3.45
C MET A 52 -13.94 12.22 -3.46
N ARG A 53 -15.14 12.52 -3.00
CA ARG A 53 -15.67 13.89 -3.04
C ARG A 53 -14.95 14.85 -2.07
N HIS A 54 -14.67 14.38 -0.85
CA HIS A 54 -14.03 15.16 0.23
C HIS A 54 -12.80 14.41 0.75
N PRO A 55 -11.67 14.47 0.04
CA PRO A 55 -10.48 13.69 0.39
C PRO A 55 -9.87 14.12 1.73
N LEU A 56 -9.96 15.41 2.05
CA LEU A 56 -9.37 15.95 3.28
C LEU A 56 -10.16 15.58 4.55
N ASP A 57 -11.36 15.03 4.41
CA ASP A 57 -12.22 14.61 5.52
C ASP A 57 -12.09 13.13 5.89
N GLN A 58 -11.25 12.39 5.17
CA GLN A 58 -11.16 10.92 5.32
C GLN A 58 -10.58 10.46 6.66
N GLY A 59 -9.90 11.33 7.37
CA GLY A 59 -9.44 11.06 8.74
C GLY A 59 -10.54 10.60 9.70
N ARG A 60 -11.82 10.95 9.42
CA ARG A 60 -12.98 10.49 10.21
C ARG A 60 -13.12 8.96 10.19
N GLN A 61 -12.78 8.29 9.09
CA GLN A 61 -12.88 6.84 9.01
C GLN A 61 -11.81 6.15 9.88
N LEU A 62 -10.62 6.76 10.00
CA LEU A 62 -9.62 6.29 10.94
C LEU A 62 -10.11 6.44 12.39
N ASP A 63 -10.66 7.61 12.74
CA ASP A 63 -11.20 7.84 14.09
C ASP A 63 -12.34 6.86 14.41
N ARG A 64 -13.20 6.59 13.45
CA ARG A 64 -14.26 5.60 13.57
C ARG A 64 -13.73 4.19 13.76
N PHE A 65 -12.75 3.75 12.95
CA PHE A 65 -12.07 2.48 13.16
C PHE A 65 -11.48 2.38 14.57
N LEU A 66 -10.78 3.42 15.02
CA LEU A 66 -10.18 3.45 16.35
C LEU A 66 -11.22 3.35 17.48
N ALA A 67 -12.41 3.91 17.28
CA ALA A 67 -13.51 3.84 18.26
C ALA A 67 -14.24 2.49 18.25
N GLU A 68 -14.51 1.92 17.05
CA GLU A 68 -15.38 0.75 16.89
C GLU A 68 -14.62 -0.59 16.86
N ALA A 69 -13.32 -0.58 16.53
CA ALA A 69 -12.54 -1.82 16.50
C ALA A 69 -12.51 -2.51 17.87
N GLY A 70 -13.01 -3.74 17.91
CA GLY A 70 -13.07 -4.59 19.09
C GLY A 70 -11.68 -5.02 19.58
N PRO A 71 -11.60 -6.04 20.42
CA PRO A 71 -10.32 -6.56 20.92
C PRO A 71 -9.53 -7.16 19.75
N LEU A 72 -8.33 -6.64 19.55
CA LEU A 72 -7.38 -7.02 18.50
C LEU A 72 -6.00 -7.27 19.12
N ASP A 73 -5.34 -8.34 18.66
CA ASP A 73 -4.00 -8.65 19.15
C ASP A 73 -2.95 -7.81 18.39
N TYR A 74 -3.08 -7.67 17.08
CA TYR A 74 -2.18 -6.90 16.23
C TYR A 74 -2.93 -6.03 15.23
N LEU A 75 -2.22 -5.02 14.73
CA LEU A 75 -2.62 -4.20 13.59
C LEU A 75 -1.54 -4.28 12.50
N VAL A 76 -1.96 -4.45 11.25
CA VAL A 76 -1.15 -4.17 10.06
C VAL A 76 -1.79 -3.03 9.28
N ALA A 77 -1.06 -1.93 9.12
CA ALA A 77 -1.45 -0.83 8.25
C ALA A 77 -0.60 -0.91 6.97
N ASN A 78 -1.26 -1.13 5.84
CA ASN A 78 -0.64 -1.54 4.58
C ASN A 78 -0.43 -0.37 3.62
N GLY A 79 0.14 0.75 4.11
CA GLY A 79 0.57 1.88 3.28
C GLY A 79 -0.48 2.96 3.04
N ASP A 80 -0.05 4.06 2.43
CA ASP A 80 -0.81 5.25 2.06
C ASP A 80 -1.48 5.93 3.26
N TYR A 81 -0.63 6.47 4.15
CA TYR A 81 -1.09 7.12 5.38
C TYR A 81 -1.52 8.55 5.17
N SER A 82 -0.80 9.34 4.31
CA SER A 82 -1.15 10.72 3.99
C SER A 82 -2.17 10.83 2.87
N CYS A 83 -2.82 11.99 2.80
CA CYS A 83 -3.74 12.33 1.72
C CYS A 83 -3.01 12.51 0.38
N ASP A 84 -3.75 12.86 -0.66
CA ASP A 84 -3.29 12.95 -2.04
C ASP A 84 -2.38 14.17 -2.36
N SER A 85 -2.13 15.07 -1.41
CA SER A 85 -1.33 16.28 -1.67
C SER A 85 0.19 16.08 -1.67
N GLY A 86 0.67 14.91 -1.26
CA GLY A 86 2.11 14.60 -1.16
C GLY A 86 2.72 14.08 -2.45
N PHE A 87 2.90 14.93 -3.47
CA PHE A 87 3.48 14.51 -4.76
C PHE A 87 4.91 13.98 -4.66
N VAL A 88 5.65 14.42 -3.67
CA VAL A 88 7.04 14.03 -3.40
C VAL A 88 7.17 13.24 -2.10
N GLY A 89 6.09 12.58 -1.70
CA GLY A 89 6.03 11.79 -0.49
C GLY A 89 6.17 12.62 0.78
N VAL A 90 6.67 12.00 1.84
CA VAL A 90 6.86 12.65 3.14
C VAL A 90 8.04 13.64 3.17
N SER A 91 8.75 13.88 2.06
CA SER A 91 9.64 15.03 1.93
C SER A 91 8.84 16.34 1.90
N ASP A 92 7.58 16.30 1.47
CA ASP A 92 6.62 17.39 1.64
C ASP A 92 6.25 17.55 3.13
N PRO A 93 6.40 18.75 3.72
CA PRO A 93 6.12 18.95 5.14
C PRO A 93 4.67 18.67 5.56
N ALA A 94 3.68 18.95 4.71
CA ALA A 94 2.28 18.72 5.04
C ALA A 94 1.92 17.23 4.98
N ALA A 95 2.40 16.51 3.95
CA ALA A 95 2.26 15.07 3.86
C ALA A 95 2.99 14.36 5.01
N PHE A 96 4.17 14.85 5.41
CA PHE A 96 4.87 14.35 6.58
C PHE A 96 4.06 14.50 7.86
N GLN A 97 3.52 15.69 8.12
CA GLN A 97 2.68 15.93 9.31
C GLN A 97 1.47 15.00 9.30
N SER A 98 0.79 14.85 8.18
CA SER A 98 -0.36 13.96 8.06
C SER A 98 -0.01 12.51 8.35
N THR A 99 1.09 12.01 7.76
CA THR A 99 1.60 10.67 8.03
C THR A 99 1.95 10.49 9.50
N GLN A 100 2.68 11.45 10.09
CA GLN A 100 3.08 11.43 11.49
C GLN A 100 1.86 11.35 12.44
N GLU A 101 0.85 12.19 12.22
CA GLU A 101 -0.39 12.19 13.02
C GLU A 101 -1.17 10.87 12.85
N CYS A 102 -1.27 10.36 11.62
CA CYS A 102 -1.91 9.07 11.34
C CYS A 102 -1.23 7.93 12.10
N LEU A 103 0.09 7.81 11.98
CA LEU A 103 0.88 6.78 12.66
C LEU A 103 0.82 6.94 14.18
N ALA A 104 0.85 8.17 14.70
CA ALA A 104 0.73 8.45 16.13
C ALA A 104 -0.62 7.97 16.70
N LYS A 105 -1.74 8.20 15.99
CA LYS A 105 -3.06 7.70 16.38
C LYS A 105 -3.09 6.16 16.44
N LEU A 106 -2.51 5.48 15.46
CA LEU A 106 -2.44 4.02 15.43
C LEU A 106 -1.54 3.48 16.54
N ARG A 107 -0.36 4.08 16.74
CA ARG A 107 0.57 3.69 17.81
C ARG A 107 0.00 3.95 19.21
N ALA A 108 -0.78 5.01 19.39
CA ALA A 108 -1.43 5.30 20.67
C ALA A 108 -2.39 4.17 21.12
N LYS A 109 -3.07 3.51 20.16
CA LYS A 109 -3.98 2.40 20.45
C LYS A 109 -3.30 1.04 20.53
N PHE A 110 -2.34 0.78 19.65
CA PHE A 110 -1.78 -0.56 19.48
C PHE A 110 -0.36 -0.72 20.02
N GLY A 111 0.39 0.39 20.23
CA GLY A 111 1.79 0.34 20.66
C GLY A 111 2.65 -0.50 19.73
N ASP A 112 3.49 -1.36 20.29
CA ASP A 112 4.39 -2.28 19.57
C ASP A 112 3.65 -3.39 18.79
N ARG A 113 2.33 -3.46 18.91
CA ARG A 113 1.50 -4.40 18.16
C ARG A 113 1.06 -3.86 16.79
N ALA A 114 1.45 -2.63 16.44
CA ALA A 114 1.19 -2.02 15.14
C ALA A 114 2.38 -2.23 14.20
N TRP A 115 2.10 -2.73 12.99
CA TRP A 115 3.06 -2.98 11.92
C TRP A 115 2.69 -2.16 10.70
N PHE A 116 3.68 -1.50 10.10
CA PHE A 116 3.46 -0.51 9.06
C PHE A 116 4.23 -0.88 7.78
N THR A 117 3.53 -0.90 6.66
CA THR A 117 4.10 -1.14 5.33
C THR A 117 4.18 0.18 4.57
N PHE A 118 5.14 0.34 3.69
CA PHE A 118 5.21 1.49 2.78
C PHE A 118 4.17 1.38 1.67
N GLY A 119 3.45 2.48 1.42
CA GLY A 119 2.74 2.73 0.18
C GLY A 119 3.52 3.66 -0.75
N ASP A 120 2.93 4.08 -1.84
CA ASP A 120 3.54 5.02 -2.76
C ASP A 120 3.44 6.48 -2.26
N HIS A 121 2.41 6.81 -1.47
CA HIS A 121 2.27 8.12 -0.88
C HIS A 121 3.40 8.50 0.08
N GLU A 122 4.06 7.54 0.72
CA GLU A 122 5.18 7.81 1.61
C GLU A 122 6.44 8.20 0.84
N LEU A 123 6.67 7.67 -0.36
CA LEU A 123 7.89 7.92 -1.14
C LEU A 123 7.73 8.98 -2.23
N GLY A 124 6.52 9.23 -2.64
CA GLY A 124 6.14 10.14 -3.73
C GLY A 124 5.49 9.40 -4.87
N LYS A 125 4.23 9.76 -5.12
CA LYS A 125 3.42 9.12 -6.15
C LYS A 125 3.65 9.74 -7.52
N PRO A 126 3.61 8.93 -8.58
CA PRO A 126 3.59 9.46 -9.93
C PRO A 126 2.27 10.19 -10.20
N THR A 127 2.33 11.38 -10.80
CA THR A 127 1.14 12.07 -11.27
C THR A 127 0.60 11.43 -12.55
N LEU A 128 -0.71 11.27 -12.63
CA LEU A 128 -1.36 10.81 -13.88
C LEU A 128 -1.23 11.84 -15.00
N PHE A 129 -1.20 13.13 -14.65
CA PHE A 129 -1.15 14.26 -15.58
C PHE A 129 -0.10 15.26 -15.08
N GLY A 130 1.04 15.30 -15.72
CA GLY A 130 2.14 16.23 -15.40
C GLY A 130 3.43 15.52 -14.96
N ASP A 131 4.51 16.30 -14.85
CA ASP A 131 5.86 15.80 -14.52
C ASP A 131 6.25 16.05 -13.04
N THR A 132 5.29 16.27 -12.15
CA THR A 132 5.55 16.81 -10.80
C THR A 132 5.46 15.80 -9.66
N GLY A 133 4.97 14.60 -9.87
CA GLY A 133 4.97 13.56 -8.83
C GLY A 133 6.15 12.63 -9.03
N GLN A 134 6.95 12.41 -8.00
CA GLN A 134 8.14 11.57 -8.13
C GLN A 134 8.62 11.06 -6.77
N MET A 135 9.21 9.87 -6.79
CA MET A 135 9.91 9.31 -5.63
C MET A 135 11.13 10.17 -5.29
N ARG A 136 11.36 10.38 -3.99
CA ARG A 136 12.50 11.13 -3.46
C ARG A 136 13.23 10.34 -2.38
N LEU A 137 14.55 10.31 -2.44
CA LEU A 137 15.39 9.74 -1.38
C LEU A 137 15.15 10.44 -0.04
N ALA A 138 14.94 11.76 -0.06
CA ALA A 138 14.58 12.51 1.14
C ALA A 138 13.33 11.97 1.81
N SER A 139 12.35 11.47 1.05
CA SER A 139 11.15 10.82 1.59
C SER A 139 11.46 9.47 2.21
N TRP A 140 12.32 8.67 1.60
CA TRP A 140 12.77 7.40 2.19
C TRP A 140 13.47 7.63 3.54
N HIS A 141 14.47 8.51 3.57
CA HIS A 141 15.21 8.82 4.81
C HIS A 141 14.28 9.37 5.89
N ARG A 142 13.39 10.28 5.52
CA ARG A 142 12.45 10.87 6.49
C ARG A 142 11.46 9.85 7.03
N ALA A 143 10.97 8.96 6.18
CA ALA A 143 10.06 7.89 6.59
C ALA A 143 10.74 6.87 7.52
N THR A 144 11.98 6.48 7.21
CA THR A 144 12.70 5.50 8.02
C THR A 144 13.26 6.07 9.31
N GLU A 145 13.82 7.30 9.28
CA GLU A 145 14.52 7.90 10.41
C GLU A 145 13.60 8.65 11.38
N GLN A 146 12.51 9.27 10.88
CA GLN A 146 11.65 10.12 11.69
C GLN A 146 10.26 9.52 11.94
N LEU A 147 9.78 8.62 11.06
CA LEU A 147 8.49 7.95 11.22
C LEU A 147 8.61 6.49 11.64
N ASP A 148 9.85 5.96 11.78
CA ASP A 148 10.13 4.55 12.12
C ASP A 148 9.39 3.57 11.21
N LEU A 149 9.33 3.87 9.90
CA LEU A 149 8.84 2.92 8.91
C LEU A 149 10.00 2.02 8.46
N ARG A 150 9.73 0.72 8.40
CA ARG A 150 10.74 -0.27 7.99
C ARG A 150 10.44 -0.76 6.58
N GLY A 151 11.47 -0.84 5.73
CA GLY A 151 11.33 -1.39 4.39
C GLY A 151 10.85 -2.84 4.41
N PHE A 152 11.44 -3.64 5.31
CA PHE A 152 11.04 -5.00 5.59
C PHE A 152 10.73 -5.20 7.08
N TRP A 153 9.67 -5.96 7.35
CA TRP A 153 9.38 -6.41 8.71
C TRP A 153 8.80 -7.83 8.71
N GLN A 154 8.99 -8.53 9.81
CA GLN A 154 8.46 -9.88 10.04
C GLN A 154 7.81 -9.96 11.42
N LEU A 155 6.58 -10.48 11.46
CA LEU A 155 5.88 -10.88 12.68
C LEU A 155 5.62 -12.39 12.62
N LYS A 156 6.08 -13.12 13.63
CA LYS A 156 5.83 -14.57 13.77
C LYS A 156 4.64 -14.82 14.70
N ILE A 157 3.67 -15.60 14.24
CA ILE A 157 2.51 -16.06 15.00
C ILE A 157 2.45 -17.59 14.89
N GLY A 158 3.13 -18.27 15.79
CA GLY A 158 3.29 -19.73 15.69
C GLY A 158 3.95 -20.15 14.37
N ARG A 159 3.22 -20.93 13.56
CA ARG A 159 3.67 -21.35 12.23
C ARG A 159 3.35 -20.35 11.11
N PHE A 160 2.70 -19.23 11.40
CA PHE A 160 2.52 -18.14 10.45
C PHE A 160 3.67 -17.14 10.54
N SER A 161 4.16 -16.71 9.38
CA SER A 161 5.05 -15.57 9.21
C SER A 161 4.32 -14.48 8.44
N LEU A 162 4.12 -13.32 9.04
CA LEU A 162 3.60 -12.13 8.38
C LEU A 162 4.78 -11.31 7.91
N PHE A 163 4.86 -11.03 6.62
CA PHE A 163 5.93 -10.24 6.01
C PHE A 163 5.37 -8.96 5.42
N GLY A 164 5.93 -7.81 5.76
CA GLY A 164 5.66 -6.55 5.09
C GLY A 164 6.86 -6.10 4.27
N VAL A 165 6.59 -5.66 3.05
CA VAL A 165 7.62 -5.25 2.09
C VAL A 165 7.33 -3.86 1.53
N ALA A 166 8.37 -3.06 1.29
CA ALA A 166 8.26 -1.76 0.61
C ALA A 166 8.06 -1.97 -0.90
N SER A 167 6.81 -2.10 -1.32
CA SER A 167 6.46 -2.35 -2.73
C SER A 167 7.02 -1.33 -3.71
N PRO A 168 7.04 0.00 -3.44
CA PRO A 168 7.62 0.97 -4.37
C PRO A 168 9.11 0.73 -4.62
N LEU A 169 9.84 0.27 -3.60
CA LEU A 169 11.26 -0.04 -3.72
C LEU A 169 11.51 -1.32 -4.54
N ILE A 170 10.69 -2.34 -4.38
CA ILE A 170 10.76 -3.56 -5.18
C ILE A 170 10.44 -3.26 -6.65
N ALA A 171 9.38 -2.46 -6.89
CA ALA A 171 8.93 -2.05 -8.22
C ALA A 171 9.78 -0.92 -8.83
N LEU A 172 10.89 -0.52 -8.21
CA LEU A 172 11.76 0.57 -8.66
C LEU A 172 12.07 0.55 -10.17
N PRO A 173 12.36 -0.60 -10.83
CA PRO A 173 12.59 -0.61 -12.28
C PRO A 173 11.38 -0.15 -13.11
N ALA A 174 10.16 -0.35 -12.61
CA ALA A 174 8.94 0.17 -13.25
C ALA A 174 8.75 1.67 -13.00
N ASN A 175 9.31 2.17 -11.90
CA ASN A 175 9.20 3.55 -11.43
C ASN A 175 10.46 4.39 -11.72
N GLN A 176 11.39 3.89 -12.54
CA GLN A 176 12.67 4.57 -12.81
C GLN A 176 12.48 6.02 -13.30
N THR A 177 11.49 6.25 -14.15
CA THR A 177 11.19 7.57 -14.71
C THR A 177 10.57 8.52 -13.67
N ASP A 178 10.18 7.99 -12.51
CA ASP A 178 9.58 8.73 -11.41
C ASP A 178 10.60 9.04 -10.30
N THR A 179 11.89 8.76 -10.53
CA THR A 179 13.00 9.12 -9.65
C THR A 179 13.86 10.21 -10.26
N LEU A 180 14.62 10.94 -9.43
CA LEU A 180 15.63 11.83 -9.93
C LEU A 180 16.83 11.03 -10.47
N PRO A 181 17.39 11.38 -11.66
CA PRO A 181 18.51 10.63 -12.22
C PRO A 181 19.74 10.56 -11.29
N GLU A 182 20.02 11.63 -10.56
CA GLU A 182 21.11 11.71 -9.60
C GLU A 182 20.90 10.81 -8.37
N GLU A 183 19.65 10.52 -8.00
CA GLU A 183 19.30 9.63 -6.90
C GLU A 183 19.32 8.14 -7.28
N TRP A 184 19.35 7.82 -8.58
CA TRP A 184 19.19 6.46 -9.07
C TRP A 184 20.17 5.42 -8.50
N PRO A 185 21.49 5.70 -8.38
CA PRO A 185 22.44 4.75 -7.79
C PRO A 185 22.09 4.35 -6.36
N GLU A 186 21.64 5.32 -5.55
CA GLU A 186 21.26 5.07 -4.17
C GLU A 186 19.95 4.29 -4.07
N TRP A 187 18.96 4.60 -4.92
CA TRP A 187 17.73 3.82 -5.03
C TRP A 187 18.01 2.36 -5.38
N GLN A 188 18.94 2.11 -6.31
CA GLN A 188 19.33 0.74 -6.66
C GLN A 188 19.98 0.02 -5.48
N ARG A 189 20.85 0.68 -4.73
CA ARG A 189 21.48 0.12 -3.53
C ARG A 189 20.44 -0.23 -2.46
N LEU A 190 19.50 0.66 -2.18
CA LEU A 190 18.41 0.43 -1.23
C LEU A 190 17.53 -0.75 -1.66
N ARG A 191 17.19 -0.81 -2.93
CA ARG A 191 16.42 -1.92 -3.49
C ARG A 191 17.13 -3.26 -3.30
N GLU A 192 18.42 -3.33 -3.62
CA GLU A 192 19.19 -4.58 -3.50
C GLU A 192 19.30 -5.03 -2.03
N THR A 193 19.54 -4.10 -1.11
CA THR A 193 19.52 -4.37 0.33
C THR A 193 18.16 -4.94 0.75
N HIS A 194 17.07 -4.31 0.33
CA HIS A 194 15.72 -4.74 0.66
C HIS A 194 15.40 -6.13 0.06
N LEU A 195 15.79 -6.41 -1.19
CA LEU A 195 15.63 -7.73 -1.80
C LEU A 195 16.45 -8.79 -1.08
N ALA A 196 17.65 -8.45 -0.57
CA ALA A 196 18.47 -9.36 0.22
C ALA A 196 17.78 -9.76 1.53
N GLU A 197 17.14 -8.80 2.23
CA GLU A 197 16.34 -9.08 3.44
C GLU A 197 15.17 -10.02 3.13
N ILE A 198 14.46 -9.77 2.02
CA ILE A 198 13.35 -10.61 1.58
C ILE A 198 13.83 -12.03 1.25
N ARG A 199 14.90 -12.16 0.45
CA ARG A 199 15.51 -13.46 0.11
C ARG A 199 15.85 -14.24 1.36
N PHE A 200 16.55 -13.62 2.30
CA PHE A 200 16.92 -14.23 3.57
C PHE A 200 15.70 -14.73 4.36
N ALA A 201 14.64 -13.91 4.46
CA ALA A 201 13.43 -14.28 5.19
C ALA A 201 12.70 -15.48 4.53
N PHE A 202 12.62 -15.50 3.19
CA PHE A 202 11.99 -16.62 2.48
C PHE A 202 12.83 -17.90 2.52
N GLU A 203 14.15 -17.81 2.48
CA GLU A 203 15.06 -18.97 2.62
C GLU A 203 14.97 -19.59 4.01
N ALA A 204 14.80 -18.78 5.05
CA ALA A 204 14.69 -19.21 6.44
C ALA A 204 13.36 -19.91 6.78
N LEU A 205 12.36 -19.88 5.89
CA LEU A 205 11.06 -20.53 6.12
C LEU A 205 11.19 -22.04 6.25
N GLN A 206 10.60 -22.59 7.31
CA GLN A 206 10.46 -24.03 7.48
C GLN A 206 9.34 -24.58 6.59
N PRO A 207 9.36 -25.87 6.20
CA PRO A 207 8.37 -26.45 5.28
C PRO A 207 6.92 -26.38 5.77
N ASP A 208 6.70 -26.33 7.08
CA ASP A 208 5.39 -26.30 7.72
C ASP A 208 4.89 -24.89 8.05
N GLN A 209 5.67 -23.86 7.69
CA GLN A 209 5.28 -22.48 7.88
C GLN A 209 4.42 -21.95 6.72
N ARG A 210 3.51 -21.06 7.05
CA ARG A 210 2.66 -20.33 6.10
C ARG A 210 2.98 -18.84 6.15
N VAL A 211 2.80 -18.16 5.02
CA VAL A 211 3.10 -16.73 4.89
C VAL A 211 1.82 -15.94 4.58
N LEU A 212 1.64 -14.84 5.29
CA LEU A 212 0.78 -13.74 4.88
C LEU A 212 1.71 -12.60 4.45
N LEU A 213 1.70 -12.26 3.17
CA LEU A 213 2.53 -11.19 2.59
C LEU A 213 1.75 -9.89 2.49
N PHE A 214 2.32 -8.80 2.98
CA PHE A 214 1.77 -7.45 2.88
C PHE A 214 2.62 -6.65 1.88
N CYS A 215 2.01 -6.32 0.76
CA CYS A 215 2.65 -5.64 -0.37
C CYS A 215 1.67 -4.62 -0.91
N HIS A 216 1.84 -3.33 -0.58
CA HIS A 216 0.85 -2.31 -0.88
C HIS A 216 0.51 -2.25 -2.37
N ASP A 217 1.50 -2.03 -3.24
CA ASP A 217 1.32 -1.98 -4.69
C ASP A 217 1.65 -3.34 -5.35
N PRO A 218 0.67 -3.99 -6.01
CA PRO A 218 0.88 -5.27 -6.68
C PRO A 218 1.85 -5.21 -7.87
N THR A 219 2.24 -4.03 -8.34
CA THR A 219 3.30 -3.85 -9.37
C THR A 219 4.64 -4.44 -8.91
N ALA A 220 4.85 -4.62 -7.61
CA ALA A 220 6.03 -5.27 -7.05
C ALA A 220 6.05 -6.80 -7.24
N LEU A 221 4.88 -7.46 -7.34
CA LEU A 221 4.78 -8.93 -7.35
C LEU A 221 5.51 -9.61 -8.52
N PRO A 222 5.51 -9.08 -9.76
CA PRO A 222 6.32 -9.64 -10.85
C PRO A 222 7.82 -9.63 -10.56
N PHE A 223 8.32 -8.65 -9.81
CA PHE A 223 9.73 -8.58 -9.40
C PHE A 223 10.02 -9.60 -8.30
N LEU A 224 9.13 -9.78 -7.33
CA LEU A 224 9.24 -10.84 -6.31
C LEU A 224 9.17 -12.23 -6.92
N TRP A 225 8.35 -12.43 -7.95
CA TRP A 225 8.28 -13.70 -8.68
C TRP A 225 9.61 -14.05 -9.36
N ARG A 226 10.40 -13.06 -9.78
CA ARG A 226 11.73 -13.26 -10.37
C ARG A 226 12.78 -13.67 -9.34
N GLU A 227 12.57 -13.38 -8.05
CA GLU A 227 13.44 -13.83 -6.96
C GLU A 227 13.24 -15.34 -6.72
N GLU A 228 14.30 -16.13 -6.92
CA GLU A 228 14.22 -17.61 -6.84
C GLU A 228 13.80 -18.09 -5.45
N SER A 229 14.32 -17.46 -4.39
CA SER A 229 13.97 -17.76 -3.01
C SER A 229 12.47 -17.59 -2.74
N VAL A 230 11.85 -16.51 -3.27
CA VAL A 230 10.42 -16.26 -3.16
C VAL A 230 9.64 -17.27 -4.01
N ARG A 231 10.04 -17.48 -5.27
CA ARG A 231 9.35 -18.37 -6.21
C ARG A 231 9.28 -19.81 -5.71
N ARG A 232 10.34 -20.33 -5.08
CA ARG A 232 10.34 -21.66 -4.47
C ARG A 232 9.37 -21.79 -3.29
N ARG A 233 9.03 -20.68 -2.63
CA ARG A 233 8.17 -20.63 -1.45
C ARG A 233 6.75 -20.14 -1.74
N LEU A 234 6.38 -19.91 -3.01
CA LEU A 234 5.02 -19.54 -3.41
C LEU A 234 3.94 -20.47 -2.83
N PRO A 235 4.12 -21.81 -2.76
CA PRO A 235 3.11 -22.67 -2.14
C PRO A 235 2.90 -22.43 -0.63
N GLN A 236 3.83 -21.76 0.04
CA GLN A 236 3.70 -21.39 1.46
C GLN A 236 3.03 -20.02 1.63
N ILE A 237 2.91 -19.21 0.56
CA ILE A 237 2.17 -17.94 0.59
C ILE A 237 0.67 -18.27 0.55
N GLU A 238 0.04 -18.18 1.70
CA GLU A 238 -1.40 -18.43 1.81
C GLU A 238 -2.21 -17.27 1.22
N GLN A 239 -1.77 -16.04 1.46
CA GLN A 239 -2.42 -14.84 0.96
C GLN A 239 -1.43 -13.69 0.86
N THR A 240 -1.52 -12.90 -0.21
CA THR A 240 -0.88 -11.59 -0.32
C THR A 240 -1.93 -10.51 -0.20
N VAL A 241 -1.80 -9.64 0.79
CA VAL A 241 -2.68 -8.48 0.99
C VAL A 241 -2.08 -7.28 0.27
N ILE A 242 -2.86 -6.71 -0.64
CA ILE A 242 -2.51 -5.48 -1.36
C ILE A 242 -3.46 -4.34 -0.99
N GLY A 243 -3.03 -3.09 -1.18
CA GLY A 243 -3.84 -1.87 -1.20
C GLY A 243 -3.87 -1.25 -2.59
N HIS A 244 -3.56 0.06 -2.68
CA HIS A 244 -3.28 0.85 -3.89
C HIS A 244 -4.41 0.88 -4.96
N LEU A 245 -5.06 -0.23 -5.22
CA LEU A 245 -6.16 -0.32 -6.20
C LEU A 245 -7.50 0.17 -5.63
N HIS A 246 -7.58 0.44 -4.33
CA HIS A 246 -8.69 0.94 -3.52
C HIS A 246 -9.98 0.12 -3.59
N THR A 247 -10.32 -0.51 -4.72
CA THR A 247 -11.60 -1.20 -4.89
C THR A 247 -11.44 -2.54 -5.63
N ARG A 248 -12.27 -3.49 -5.24
CA ARG A 248 -12.33 -4.81 -5.87
C ARG A 248 -12.65 -4.76 -7.36
N LEU A 249 -13.37 -3.71 -7.81
CA LEU A 249 -13.67 -3.50 -9.22
C LEU A 249 -12.39 -3.26 -10.04
N VAL A 250 -11.47 -2.44 -9.52
CA VAL A 250 -10.18 -2.19 -10.19
C VAL A 250 -9.34 -3.46 -10.21
N LEU A 251 -9.26 -4.21 -9.11
CA LEU A 251 -8.56 -5.50 -9.08
C LEU A 251 -9.14 -6.48 -10.11
N TRP A 252 -10.47 -6.59 -10.20
CA TRP A 252 -11.13 -7.45 -11.18
C TRP A 252 -10.79 -7.03 -12.61
N LYS A 253 -10.89 -5.73 -12.93
CA LYS A 253 -10.50 -5.20 -14.25
C LYS A 253 -9.04 -5.50 -14.56
N SER A 254 -8.13 -5.30 -13.62
CA SER A 254 -6.70 -5.60 -13.80
C SER A 254 -6.45 -7.08 -14.09
N ARG A 255 -7.20 -7.98 -13.46
CA ARG A 255 -7.13 -9.43 -13.74
C ARG A 255 -7.64 -9.78 -15.15
N VAL A 256 -8.78 -9.20 -15.55
CA VAL A 256 -9.36 -9.44 -16.88
C VAL A 256 -8.45 -8.90 -18.01
N LEU A 257 -7.81 -7.75 -17.76
CA LEU A 257 -6.90 -7.11 -18.71
C LEU A 257 -5.45 -7.60 -18.59
N SER A 258 -5.20 -8.59 -17.73
CA SER A 258 -3.86 -9.12 -17.50
C SER A 258 -3.30 -9.77 -18.78
N GLY A 259 -2.02 -9.50 -19.07
CA GLY A 259 -1.35 -10.00 -20.27
C GLY A 259 -1.57 -9.19 -21.55
N ILE A 260 -2.34 -8.09 -21.53
CA ILE A 260 -2.46 -7.22 -22.71
C ILE A 260 -1.11 -6.62 -23.08
N PRO A 261 -0.81 -6.44 -24.38
CA PRO A 261 0.43 -5.83 -24.83
C PRO A 261 0.60 -4.40 -24.27
N PRO A 262 1.81 -3.99 -23.84
CA PRO A 262 2.06 -2.63 -23.39
C PRO A 262 1.86 -1.60 -24.51
N VAL A 263 1.11 -0.54 -24.23
CA VAL A 263 0.82 0.55 -25.16
C VAL A 263 1.69 1.75 -24.80
N ARG A 264 2.79 1.97 -25.53
CA ARG A 264 3.79 3.01 -25.20
C ARG A 264 3.62 4.33 -25.98
N PHE A 265 2.92 4.30 -27.12
CA PHE A 265 2.77 5.47 -28.01
C PHE A 265 1.77 6.52 -27.50
N LEU A 266 0.97 6.22 -26.46
CA LEU A 266 0.00 7.14 -25.86
C LEU A 266 0.55 7.88 -24.62
N GLY A 267 1.87 7.90 -24.45
CA GLY A 267 2.53 8.61 -23.37
C GLY A 267 2.96 7.72 -22.19
N ARG A 268 3.75 8.30 -21.26
CA ARG A 268 4.40 7.59 -20.15
C ARG A 268 3.41 6.91 -19.21
N SER A 269 2.36 7.62 -18.80
CA SER A 269 1.36 7.10 -17.85
C SER A 269 0.61 5.89 -18.40
N VAL A 270 0.20 5.94 -19.70
CA VAL A 270 -0.47 4.83 -20.37
C VAL A 270 0.50 3.65 -20.54
N GLY A 271 1.74 3.93 -20.92
CA GLY A 271 2.77 2.91 -21.07
C GLY A 271 3.03 2.16 -19.77
N ARG A 272 3.13 2.87 -18.63
CA ARG A 272 3.32 2.28 -17.32
C ARG A 272 2.11 1.45 -16.87
N PHE A 273 0.91 2.02 -16.98
CA PHE A 273 -0.32 1.32 -16.64
C PHE A 273 -0.50 0.02 -17.44
N THR A 274 -0.33 0.08 -18.75
CA THR A 274 -0.46 -1.11 -19.62
C THR A 274 0.67 -2.11 -19.38
N SER A 275 1.89 -1.67 -19.03
CA SER A 275 2.97 -2.57 -18.63
C SER A 275 2.65 -3.28 -17.31
N ALA A 276 2.08 -2.59 -16.33
CA ALA A 276 1.64 -3.20 -15.08
C ALA A 276 0.53 -4.24 -15.33
N LEU A 277 -0.44 -3.94 -16.21
CA LEU A 277 -1.47 -4.90 -16.63
C LEU A 277 -0.89 -6.10 -17.38
N HIS A 278 0.12 -5.88 -18.24
CA HIS A 278 0.80 -6.97 -18.91
C HIS A 278 1.40 -7.97 -17.93
N GLU A 279 2.07 -7.48 -16.90
CA GLU A 279 2.73 -8.29 -15.87
C GLU A 279 1.74 -8.85 -14.81
N ALA A 280 0.48 -8.42 -14.80
CA ALA A 280 -0.49 -8.79 -13.76
C ALA A 280 -0.83 -10.29 -13.68
N HIS A 281 -0.49 -11.08 -14.73
CA HIS A 281 -0.60 -12.54 -14.68
C HIS A 281 0.31 -13.16 -13.61
N HIS A 282 1.40 -12.51 -13.23
CA HIS A 282 2.26 -12.94 -12.12
C HIS A 282 1.63 -12.76 -10.73
N TRP A 283 0.46 -12.10 -10.62
CA TRP A 283 -0.24 -11.97 -9.33
C TRP A 283 -0.92 -13.27 -8.89
N TRP A 284 -1.26 -14.18 -9.81
CA TRP A 284 -1.99 -15.41 -9.53
C TRP A 284 -1.29 -16.30 -8.48
N PRO A 285 0.03 -16.59 -8.61
CA PRO A 285 0.70 -17.46 -7.66
C PRO A 285 0.81 -16.88 -6.25
N PHE A 286 0.57 -15.57 -6.10
CA PHE A 286 0.61 -14.87 -4.81
C PHE A 286 -0.73 -14.85 -4.07
N HIS A 287 -1.80 -15.41 -4.63
CA HIS A 287 -3.12 -15.45 -4.00
C HIS A 287 -3.59 -14.06 -3.52
N VAL A 288 -3.54 -13.07 -4.41
CA VAL A 288 -3.76 -11.66 -4.09
C VAL A 288 -5.17 -11.38 -3.56
N ARG A 289 -5.24 -10.70 -2.42
CA ARG A 289 -6.44 -10.15 -1.79
C ARG A 289 -6.29 -8.63 -1.63
N LEU A 290 -7.25 -7.89 -2.16
CA LEU A 290 -7.29 -6.44 -1.95
C LEU A 290 -7.88 -6.12 -0.57
N CYS A 291 -7.16 -5.32 0.22
CA CYS A 291 -7.73 -4.54 1.31
C CYS A 291 -8.22 -3.23 0.69
N PRO A 292 -9.52 -2.94 0.69
CA PRO A 292 -10.03 -1.68 0.16
C PRO A 292 -9.48 -0.48 0.91
N ALA A 293 -9.49 0.69 0.27
CA ALA A 293 -9.21 1.92 0.99
C ALA A 293 -10.15 2.06 2.19
N LEU A 294 -9.62 2.55 3.31
CA LEU A 294 -10.40 2.64 4.55
C LEU A 294 -11.71 3.42 4.36
N SER A 295 -11.67 4.47 3.54
CA SER A 295 -12.84 5.28 3.20
C SER A 295 -13.64 4.76 2.00
N GLY A 296 -13.09 3.80 1.25
CA GLY A 296 -13.65 3.32 -0.01
C GLY A 296 -13.69 4.38 -1.10
N THR A 297 -14.41 4.07 -2.16
CA THR A 297 -14.62 5.00 -3.28
C THR A 297 -15.98 5.71 -3.19
N GLN A 298 -16.10 6.91 -3.77
CA GLN A 298 -17.35 7.67 -3.78
C GLN A 298 -18.48 6.89 -4.46
N LEU A 299 -18.16 6.22 -5.58
CA LEU A 299 -19.16 5.53 -6.39
C LEU A 299 -19.70 4.26 -5.71
N LEU A 300 -18.82 3.49 -5.03
CA LEU A 300 -19.18 2.17 -4.52
C LEU A 300 -19.47 2.16 -3.03
N ASN A 301 -19.03 3.19 -2.29
CA ASN A 301 -19.13 3.26 -0.82
C ASN A 301 -18.62 1.97 -0.14
N ASP A 302 -17.51 1.43 -0.64
CA ASP A 302 -16.96 0.11 -0.37
C ASP A 302 -15.81 0.13 0.63
N GLY A 303 -15.70 1.20 1.44
CA GLY A 303 -14.68 1.37 2.47
C GLY A 303 -14.79 0.38 3.61
N GLY A 304 -13.66 0.15 4.28
CA GLY A 304 -13.61 -0.74 5.42
C GLY A 304 -12.24 -1.35 5.65
N TYR A 305 -12.23 -2.36 6.51
CA TYR A 305 -11.00 -3.05 6.91
C TYR A 305 -11.24 -4.57 7.02
N TYR A 306 -10.15 -5.32 7.12
CA TYR A 306 -10.22 -6.75 7.45
C TYR A 306 -9.83 -7.02 8.89
N THR A 307 -10.43 -8.04 9.48
CA THR A 307 -9.81 -8.82 10.55
C THR A 307 -9.42 -10.18 10.01
N VAL A 308 -8.27 -10.68 10.46
CA VAL A 308 -7.78 -12.02 10.14
C VAL A 308 -7.62 -12.78 11.43
N ARG A 309 -8.29 -13.95 11.51
CA ARG A 309 -8.09 -14.91 12.60
C ARG A 309 -7.06 -15.93 12.15
N ILE A 310 -6.04 -16.08 12.96
CA ILE A 310 -4.88 -16.95 12.72
C ILE A 310 -4.83 -18.00 13.82
N ASP A 311 -4.91 -19.28 13.43
CA ASP A 311 -4.54 -20.40 14.29
C ASP A 311 -3.00 -20.53 14.33
N PRO A 312 -2.32 -20.27 15.47
CA PRO A 312 -0.87 -20.34 15.56
C PRO A 312 -0.27 -21.71 15.19
N ALA A 313 -1.05 -22.78 15.33
CA ALA A 313 -0.64 -24.13 14.95
C ALA A 313 -0.75 -24.39 13.44
N ALA A 314 -1.36 -23.44 12.69
CA ALA A 314 -1.60 -23.53 11.24
C ALA A 314 -2.40 -24.78 10.80
N ASN A 315 -3.24 -25.34 11.69
CA ASN A 315 -4.12 -26.46 11.36
C ASN A 315 -5.26 -26.02 10.44
N GLN A 316 -5.63 -24.72 10.49
CA GLN A 316 -6.65 -24.10 9.65
C GLN A 316 -6.04 -22.93 8.86
N PRO A 317 -6.57 -22.63 7.66
CA PRO A 317 -6.20 -21.43 6.93
C PRO A 317 -6.59 -20.16 7.70
N ALA A 318 -5.86 -19.07 7.47
CA ALA A 318 -6.19 -17.76 8.03
C ALA A 318 -7.56 -17.28 7.53
N LYS A 319 -8.45 -16.92 8.45
CA LYS A 319 -9.84 -16.56 8.13
C LYS A 319 -10.01 -15.05 8.08
N PHE A 320 -10.22 -14.51 6.89
CA PHE A 320 -10.45 -13.10 6.65
C PHE A 320 -11.94 -12.74 6.78
N THR A 321 -12.23 -11.71 7.57
CA THR A 321 -13.57 -11.12 7.70
C THR A 321 -13.49 -9.65 7.34
N PHE A 322 -14.32 -9.20 6.39
CA PHE A 322 -14.42 -7.80 6.00
C PHE A 322 -15.39 -7.06 6.91
N HIS A 323 -15.00 -5.89 7.38
CA HIS A 323 -15.81 -4.97 8.18
C HIS A 323 -16.02 -3.69 7.37
N PRO A 324 -17.22 -3.47 6.83
CA PRO A 324 -17.52 -2.25 6.10
C PRO A 324 -17.54 -1.04 7.06
N LEU A 325 -16.99 0.06 6.59
CA LEU A 325 -17.11 1.38 7.23
C LEU A 325 -17.82 2.31 6.25
N PRO A 326 -19.15 2.29 6.21
CA PRO A 326 -19.91 3.18 5.34
C PRO A 326 -19.65 4.64 5.73
N ARG A 327 -19.71 5.53 4.74
CA ARG A 327 -19.49 6.98 4.94
C ARG A 327 -20.60 7.63 5.73
#